data_80de8fcb5a23a1d691e52b298af4cf4d
#
_entry.id   80de8fcb5a23a1d691e52b298af4cf4d
#
_cell.length_a   1.000
_cell.length_b   1.000
_cell.length_c   1.000
_cell.angle_alpha   90.00
_cell.angle_beta   90.00
_cell.angle_gamma   90.00
#
_symmetry.space_group_name_H-M   'P 1'
#
loop_
_entity.id
_entity.type
_entity.pdbx_description
1 polymer ?
#
loop_
_entity_poly.entity_id
_entity_poly.type
_entity_poly.pdbx_seq_one_letter_code
_entity_poly.pdbx_strand_id
1 'polypeptide(L)'
;MLDSSLVETLSRFQPAELDRFHKFVQSPYFNDGSYARDVTALWEYLRPFAPNFPAPGPTVEDAYTFIYPDKKFVNGKVEVLMSKLHQLAKQFAAQITKTLFDTPETLRLAQFFLNRDLPNRAAPILEKLRNEQSKHSIHDVRYWGARFLTEQQTHQLDTIRQDNHAHESLSETIRALHHGYLALALELLNNLFFSRRKSNVEDSFAEDVYKRQLLWNRALSV
;
A
#
# COMPACT_ATOMS: atom_id res chain seq x y z
N MET A 1 -31.05 -10.24 2.07
CA MET A 1 -29.71 -10.57 2.60
C MET A 1 -28.78 -9.45 2.17
N LEU A 2 -27.95 -8.94 3.07
CA LEU A 2 -26.99 -7.91 2.71
C LEU A 2 -25.97 -8.43 1.68
N ASP A 3 -25.40 -7.52 0.88
CA ASP A 3 -24.38 -7.86 -0.11
C ASP A 3 -23.23 -8.65 0.55
N SER A 4 -23.06 -9.90 0.09
CA SER A 4 -22.05 -10.80 0.62
C SER A 4 -20.61 -10.25 0.46
N SER A 5 -20.34 -9.52 -0.61
CA SER A 5 -19.00 -8.97 -0.90
C SER A 5 -18.61 -7.80 0.01
N LEU A 6 -19.57 -6.95 0.40
CA LEU A 6 -19.33 -5.91 1.40
C LEU A 6 -19.06 -6.54 2.77
N VAL A 7 -19.92 -7.48 3.19
CA VAL A 7 -19.78 -8.19 4.48
C VAL A 7 -18.46 -8.96 4.53
N GLU A 8 -18.11 -9.67 3.46
CA GLU A 8 -16.84 -10.38 3.35
C GLU A 8 -15.64 -9.42 3.50
N THR A 9 -15.65 -8.27 2.81
CA THR A 9 -14.58 -7.27 2.91
C THR A 9 -14.45 -6.73 4.34
N LEU A 10 -15.58 -6.33 4.96
CA LEU A 10 -15.58 -5.78 6.31
C LEU A 10 -15.19 -6.81 7.39
N SER A 11 -15.51 -8.07 7.18
CA SER A 11 -15.15 -9.16 8.10
C SER A 11 -13.64 -9.45 8.14
N ARG A 12 -12.87 -8.97 7.16
CA ARG A 12 -11.41 -9.12 7.10
C ARG A 12 -10.66 -7.97 7.77
N PHE A 13 -11.35 -6.89 8.14
CA PHE A 13 -10.70 -5.80 8.86
C PHE A 13 -10.48 -6.15 10.33
N GLN A 14 -9.30 -5.79 10.82
CA GLN A 14 -9.00 -5.87 12.24
C GLN A 14 -9.79 -4.80 13.03
N PRO A 15 -10.04 -4.96 14.33
CA PRO A 15 -10.77 -3.98 15.13
C PRO A 15 -10.20 -2.55 15.01
N ALA A 16 -8.88 -2.39 15.07
CA ALA A 16 -8.23 -1.10 14.90
C ALA A 16 -8.40 -0.50 13.48
N GLU A 17 -8.54 -1.35 12.46
CA GLU A 17 -8.82 -0.92 11.08
C GLU A 17 -10.27 -0.48 10.94
N LEU A 18 -11.22 -1.14 11.60
CA LEU A 18 -12.64 -0.73 11.62
C LEU A 18 -12.82 0.65 12.25
N ASP A 19 -12.07 0.98 13.31
CA ASP A 19 -12.09 2.32 13.91
C ASP A 19 -11.50 3.38 12.96
N ARG A 20 -10.47 3.04 12.21
CA ARG A 20 -9.90 3.91 11.18
C ARG A 20 -10.85 4.04 9.99
N PHE A 21 -11.49 2.95 9.58
CA PHE A 21 -12.49 2.95 8.51
C PHE A 21 -13.71 3.81 8.88
N HIS A 22 -14.14 3.79 10.13
CA HIS A 22 -15.20 4.68 10.63
C HIS A 22 -14.85 6.17 10.38
N LYS A 23 -13.64 6.61 10.74
CA LYS A 23 -13.18 7.98 10.47
C LYS A 23 -13.06 8.26 8.97
N PHE A 24 -12.68 7.26 8.18
CA PHE A 24 -12.58 7.36 6.73
C PHE A 24 -13.95 7.60 6.08
N VAL A 25 -14.98 6.86 6.48
CA VAL A 25 -16.36 7.01 5.98
C VAL A 25 -16.97 8.36 6.41
N GLN A 26 -16.62 8.87 7.58
CA GLN A 26 -17.08 10.18 8.05
C GLN A 26 -16.34 11.35 7.39
N SER A 27 -15.23 11.11 6.73
CA SER A 27 -14.44 12.16 6.09
C SER A 27 -15.13 12.69 4.83
N PRO A 28 -15.46 13.99 4.74
CA PRO A 28 -16.04 14.58 3.54
C PRO A 28 -15.08 14.58 2.33
N TYR A 29 -13.80 14.31 2.56
CA TYR A 29 -12.81 14.17 1.48
C TYR A 29 -12.96 12.85 0.70
N PHE A 30 -13.32 11.77 1.39
CA PHE A 30 -13.48 10.44 0.78
C PHE A 30 -14.93 10.10 0.46
N ASN A 31 -15.86 10.64 1.24
CA ASN A 31 -17.29 10.41 1.14
C ASN A 31 -17.99 11.75 0.89
N ASP A 32 -17.81 12.31 -0.31
CA ASP A 32 -18.28 13.66 -0.73
C ASP A 32 -19.53 13.63 -1.62
N GLY A 33 -20.01 12.45 -1.99
CA GLY A 33 -21.14 12.29 -2.91
C GLY A 33 -22.49 12.64 -2.30
N SER A 34 -23.53 12.78 -3.15
CA SER A 34 -24.92 13.05 -2.76
C SER A 34 -25.50 12.06 -1.76
N TYR A 35 -24.91 10.89 -1.62
CA TYR A 35 -25.28 9.83 -0.69
C TYR A 35 -24.41 9.77 0.57
N ALA A 36 -23.48 10.70 0.76
CA ALA A 36 -22.48 10.64 1.83
C ALA A 36 -23.12 10.42 3.21
N ARG A 37 -24.17 11.19 3.53
CA ARG A 37 -24.92 11.07 4.79
C ARG A 37 -25.55 9.67 4.95
N ASP A 38 -26.20 9.18 3.91
CA ASP A 38 -26.92 7.91 3.94
C ASP A 38 -25.94 6.73 4.00
N VAL A 39 -24.78 6.83 3.32
CA VAL A 39 -23.67 5.84 3.39
C VAL A 39 -23.07 5.81 4.79
N THR A 40 -22.88 6.97 5.43
CA THR A 40 -22.41 7.05 6.81
C THR A 40 -23.43 6.40 7.76
N ALA A 41 -24.72 6.68 7.60
CA ALA A 41 -25.78 6.07 8.41
C ALA A 41 -25.83 4.53 8.20
N LEU A 42 -25.66 4.05 6.97
CA LEU A 42 -25.54 2.61 6.70
C LEU A 42 -24.34 1.98 7.44
N TRP A 43 -23.18 2.65 7.43
CA TRP A 43 -22.02 2.17 8.17
C TRP A 43 -22.26 2.15 9.69
N GLU A 44 -22.89 3.18 10.26
CA GLU A 44 -23.25 3.22 11.69
C GLU A 44 -24.15 2.04 12.07
N TYR A 45 -25.09 1.68 11.20
CA TYR A 45 -25.93 0.49 11.39
C TYR A 45 -25.13 -0.81 11.32
N LEU A 46 -24.18 -0.94 10.40
CA LEU A 46 -23.41 -2.17 10.19
C LEU A 46 -22.25 -2.37 11.19
N ARG A 47 -21.69 -1.28 11.70
CA ARG A 47 -20.51 -1.28 12.57
C ARG A 47 -20.63 -2.20 13.80
N PRO A 48 -21.75 -2.28 14.52
CA PRO A 48 -21.88 -3.18 15.66
C PRO A 48 -21.78 -4.66 15.32
N PHE A 49 -22.05 -5.04 14.07
CA PHE A 49 -21.97 -6.42 13.60
C PHE A 49 -20.57 -6.80 13.11
N ALA A 50 -19.75 -5.83 12.75
CA ALA A 50 -18.39 -6.07 12.25
C ALA A 50 -17.42 -6.42 13.41
N PRO A 51 -16.40 -7.29 13.18
CA PRO A 51 -16.13 -7.99 11.92
C PRO A 51 -16.91 -9.31 11.78
N ASN A 52 -17.58 -9.79 12.82
CA ASN A 52 -18.06 -11.18 12.92
C ASN A 52 -19.37 -11.44 12.16
N PHE A 53 -20.19 -10.42 11.94
CA PHE A 53 -21.50 -10.51 11.29
C PHE A 53 -22.27 -11.77 11.69
N PRO A 54 -22.68 -11.94 12.98
CA PRO A 54 -23.31 -13.15 13.49
C PRO A 54 -24.67 -13.41 12.84
N ALA A 55 -25.08 -14.67 12.79
CA ALA A 55 -26.42 -15.06 12.33
C ALA A 55 -27.42 -15.08 13.52
N PRO A 56 -28.66 -14.53 13.39
CA PRO A 56 -29.14 -13.78 12.24
C PRO A 56 -28.45 -12.41 12.12
N GLY A 57 -27.93 -12.11 10.93
CA GLY A 57 -27.20 -10.87 10.66
C GLY A 57 -28.11 -9.68 10.35
N PRO A 58 -27.52 -8.53 10.05
CA PRO A 58 -28.27 -7.34 9.65
C PRO A 58 -29.05 -7.58 8.37
N THR A 59 -30.27 -7.07 8.29
CA THR A 59 -31.14 -7.19 7.10
C THR A 59 -31.20 -5.89 6.31
N VAL A 60 -31.65 -5.97 5.07
CA VAL A 60 -31.84 -4.79 4.20
C VAL A 60 -32.97 -3.90 4.72
N GLU A 61 -34.04 -4.53 5.23
CA GLU A 61 -35.22 -3.88 5.76
C GLU A 61 -34.92 -3.11 7.02
N ASP A 62 -34.14 -3.71 7.95
CA ASP A 62 -33.72 -3.05 9.19
C ASP A 62 -32.74 -1.91 8.90
N ALA A 63 -31.81 -2.09 7.97
CA ALA A 63 -30.91 -1.03 7.51
C ALA A 63 -31.69 0.15 6.90
N TYR A 64 -32.71 -0.16 6.07
CA TYR A 64 -33.54 0.90 5.52
C TYR A 64 -34.31 1.67 6.58
N THR A 65 -34.92 0.98 7.54
CA THR A 65 -35.67 1.57 8.66
C THR A 65 -34.75 2.44 9.53
N PHE A 66 -33.53 2.00 9.77
CA PHE A 66 -32.53 2.77 10.53
C PHE A 66 -32.14 4.09 9.81
N ILE A 67 -31.93 4.00 8.48
CA ILE A 67 -31.51 5.19 7.69
C ILE A 67 -32.68 6.13 7.42
N TYR A 68 -33.88 5.60 7.25
CA TYR A 68 -35.10 6.32 6.84
C TYR A 68 -36.31 5.96 7.70
N PRO A 69 -36.32 6.31 8.99
CA PRO A 69 -37.33 5.84 9.96
C PRO A 69 -38.78 6.21 9.57
N ASP A 70 -38.97 7.33 8.85
CA ASP A 70 -40.29 7.85 8.52
C ASP A 70 -40.70 7.60 7.05
N LYS A 71 -39.95 6.74 6.33
CA LYS A 71 -40.20 6.50 4.91
C LYS A 71 -40.62 5.06 4.65
N LYS A 72 -41.55 4.90 3.70
CA LYS A 72 -41.88 3.57 3.19
C LYS A 72 -40.66 2.94 2.52
N PHE A 73 -40.52 1.63 2.74
CA PHE A 73 -39.44 0.85 2.14
C PHE A 73 -39.43 0.99 0.61
N VAL A 74 -38.26 1.28 0.06
CA VAL A 74 -38.00 1.39 -1.37
C VAL A 74 -36.90 0.38 -1.74
N ASN A 75 -37.28 -0.62 -2.51
CA ASN A 75 -36.36 -1.66 -2.99
C ASN A 75 -35.22 -1.06 -3.83
N GLY A 76 -34.02 -1.62 -3.71
CA GLY A 76 -32.83 -1.21 -4.44
C GLY A 76 -32.09 0.00 -3.84
N LYS A 77 -32.69 0.74 -2.88
CA LYS A 77 -32.06 1.94 -2.33
C LYS A 77 -30.90 1.63 -1.39
N VAL A 78 -31.05 0.64 -0.53
CA VAL A 78 -30.01 0.18 0.38
C VAL A 78 -28.87 -0.49 -0.40
N GLU A 79 -29.17 -1.22 -1.46
CA GLU A 79 -28.22 -1.88 -2.33
C GLU A 79 -27.26 -0.86 -2.99
N VAL A 80 -27.79 0.29 -3.41
CA VAL A 80 -26.96 1.40 -3.93
C VAL A 80 -26.02 1.92 -2.86
N LEU A 81 -26.52 2.10 -1.62
CA LEU A 81 -25.67 2.54 -0.50
C LEU A 81 -24.62 1.49 -0.14
N MET A 82 -24.98 0.20 -0.16
CA MET A 82 -24.05 -0.91 0.08
C MET A 82 -22.94 -0.95 -0.97
N SER A 83 -23.28 -0.75 -2.25
CA SER A 83 -22.27 -0.66 -3.31
C SER A 83 -21.31 0.51 -3.10
N LYS A 84 -21.80 1.68 -2.68
CA LYS A 84 -20.95 2.84 -2.35
C LYS A 84 -20.08 2.61 -1.12
N LEU A 85 -20.65 2.05 -0.07
CA LEU A 85 -19.89 1.70 1.13
C LEU A 85 -18.81 0.65 0.83
N HIS A 86 -19.11 -0.34 -0.04
CA HIS A 86 -18.12 -1.32 -0.48
C HIS A 86 -16.99 -0.67 -1.29
N GLN A 87 -17.32 0.33 -2.12
CA GLN A 87 -16.29 1.09 -2.83
C GLN A 87 -15.37 1.84 -1.85
N LEU A 88 -15.92 2.47 -0.81
CA LEU A 88 -15.12 3.10 0.25
C LEU A 88 -14.27 2.08 1.01
N ALA A 89 -14.82 0.89 1.31
CA ALA A 89 -14.07 -0.17 1.97
C ALA A 89 -12.87 -0.64 1.13
N LYS A 90 -13.05 -0.80 -0.20
CA LYS A 90 -11.95 -1.11 -1.12
C LYS A 90 -10.90 -0.01 -1.20
N GLN A 91 -11.31 1.25 -1.24
CA GLN A 91 -10.38 2.39 -1.24
C GLN A 91 -9.57 2.44 0.06
N PHE A 92 -10.23 2.25 1.20
CA PHE A 92 -9.56 2.18 2.49
C PHE A 92 -8.59 1.01 2.58
N ALA A 93 -9.01 -0.20 2.17
CA ALA A 93 -8.15 -1.38 2.13
C ALA A 93 -6.88 -1.13 1.30
N ALA A 94 -7.02 -0.51 0.12
CA ALA A 94 -5.90 -0.15 -0.74
C ALA A 94 -4.94 0.86 -0.05
N GLN A 95 -5.46 1.79 0.76
CA GLN A 95 -4.63 2.77 1.48
C GLN A 95 -3.88 2.17 2.67
N ILE A 96 -4.45 1.19 3.36
CA ILE A 96 -3.81 0.56 4.52
C ILE A 96 -2.89 -0.60 4.14
N THR A 97 -3.05 -1.16 2.93
CA THR A 97 -2.23 -2.26 2.45
C THR A 97 -0.86 -1.74 2.06
N LYS A 98 0.17 -2.24 2.74
CA LYS A 98 1.57 -1.96 2.38
C LYS A 98 1.99 -2.90 1.26
N THR A 99 2.52 -2.36 0.19
CA THR A 99 3.13 -3.12 -0.90
C THR A 99 4.64 -3.22 -0.72
N LEU A 100 5.29 -4.10 -1.50
CA LEU A 100 6.74 -4.30 -1.45
C LEU A 100 7.51 -2.99 -1.73
N PHE A 101 6.97 -2.16 -2.63
CA PHE A 101 7.55 -0.88 -3.03
C PHE A 101 6.69 0.31 -2.54
N ASP A 102 6.12 0.19 -1.34
CA ASP A 102 5.34 1.29 -0.78
C ASP A 102 6.24 2.51 -0.53
N THR A 103 5.85 3.62 -1.13
CA THR A 103 6.60 4.87 -1.01
C THR A 103 6.31 5.51 0.35
N PRO A 104 7.29 5.67 1.24
CA PRO A 104 7.11 6.35 2.52
C PRO A 104 6.47 7.73 2.35
N GLU A 105 5.64 8.13 3.29
CA GLU A 105 4.96 9.44 3.27
C GLU A 105 5.95 10.61 3.18
N THR A 106 7.09 10.48 3.85
CA THR A 106 8.20 11.44 3.79
C THR A 106 8.78 11.59 2.39
N LEU A 107 8.91 10.50 1.62
CA LEU A 107 9.35 10.56 0.22
C LEU A 107 8.30 11.20 -0.68
N ARG A 108 7.02 10.92 -0.46
CA ARG A 108 5.92 11.59 -1.19
C ARG A 108 5.90 13.10 -0.92
N LEU A 109 6.19 13.51 0.32
CA LEU A 109 6.31 14.91 0.68
C LEU A 109 7.52 15.60 0.01
N ALA A 110 8.67 14.92 -0.02
CA ALA A 110 9.85 15.43 -0.73
C ALA A 110 9.56 15.59 -2.22
N GLN A 111 8.94 14.60 -2.88
CA GLN A 111 8.53 14.67 -4.27
C GLN A 111 7.52 15.81 -4.53
N PHE A 112 6.59 16.04 -3.61
CA PHE A 112 5.67 17.18 -3.70
C PHE A 112 6.40 18.51 -3.76
N PHE A 113 7.44 18.69 -2.94
CA PHE A 113 8.25 19.91 -2.95
C PHE A 113 9.11 20.05 -4.21
N LEU A 114 9.73 18.97 -4.67
CA LEU A 114 10.52 18.97 -5.92
C LEU A 114 9.66 19.33 -7.14
N ASN A 115 8.46 18.79 -7.23
CA ASN A 115 7.51 19.07 -8.33
C ASN A 115 6.99 20.52 -8.33
N ARG A 116 7.24 21.29 -7.27
CA ARG A 116 6.83 22.70 -7.12
C ARG A 116 7.99 23.68 -7.01
N ASP A 117 9.16 23.27 -7.47
CA ASP A 117 10.38 24.08 -7.44
C ASP A 117 10.73 24.63 -6.04
N LEU A 118 10.52 23.77 -5.02
CA LEU A 118 10.88 24.06 -3.63
C LEU A 118 12.03 23.17 -3.13
N PRO A 119 13.21 23.18 -3.79
CA PRO A 119 14.32 22.27 -3.48
C PRO A 119 14.84 22.41 -2.04
N ASN A 120 14.79 23.62 -1.48
CA ASN A 120 15.22 23.87 -0.10
C ASN A 120 14.32 23.24 0.97
N ARG A 121 13.07 22.91 0.62
CA ARG A 121 12.15 22.17 1.49
C ARG A 121 12.31 20.65 1.36
N ALA A 122 12.67 20.16 0.17
CA ALA A 122 12.94 18.75 -0.09
C ALA A 122 14.26 18.26 0.53
N ALA A 123 15.32 19.08 0.43
CA ALA A 123 16.66 18.72 0.87
C ALA A 123 16.76 18.15 2.29
N PRO A 124 16.25 18.81 3.35
CA PRO A 124 16.39 18.29 4.71
C PRO A 124 15.62 16.98 4.92
N ILE A 125 14.55 16.75 4.16
CA ILE A 125 13.78 15.50 4.22
C ILE A 125 14.60 14.36 3.63
N LEU A 126 15.21 14.57 2.46
CA LEU A 126 16.02 13.54 1.79
C LEU A 126 17.29 13.23 2.58
N GLU A 127 17.96 14.25 3.13
CA GLU A 127 19.12 14.06 3.99
C GLU A 127 18.78 13.24 5.25
N LYS A 128 17.68 13.57 5.92
CA LYS A 128 17.20 12.80 7.07
C LYS A 128 16.94 11.34 6.70
N LEU A 129 16.27 11.07 5.57
CA LEU A 129 15.99 9.71 5.10
C LEU A 129 17.27 8.94 4.79
N ARG A 130 18.26 9.55 4.14
CA ARG A 130 19.56 8.93 3.87
C ARG A 130 20.27 8.54 5.17
N ASN A 131 20.27 9.43 6.16
CA ASN A 131 20.87 9.20 7.46
C ASN A 131 20.15 8.11 8.26
N GLU A 132 18.84 8.01 8.16
CA GLU A 132 18.06 6.93 8.78
C GLU A 132 18.35 5.59 8.09
N GLN A 133 18.35 5.55 6.76
CA GLN A 133 18.64 4.36 5.99
C GLN A 133 20.05 3.82 6.23
N SER A 134 21.06 4.68 6.40
CA SER A 134 22.43 4.25 6.67
C SER A 134 22.61 3.52 8.02
N LYS A 135 21.66 3.65 8.94
CA LYS A 135 21.66 2.99 10.25
C LYS A 135 20.99 1.61 10.23
N HIS A 136 20.30 1.27 9.13
CA HIS A 136 19.65 -0.04 9.03
C HIS A 136 20.68 -1.15 8.83
N SER A 137 20.56 -2.20 9.66
CA SER A 137 21.43 -3.39 9.57
C SER A 137 20.92 -4.45 8.60
N ILE A 138 19.62 -4.42 8.26
CA ILE A 138 18.99 -5.38 7.37
C ILE A 138 18.71 -4.70 6.01
N HIS A 139 19.30 -5.24 4.96
CA HIS A 139 19.22 -4.71 3.60
C HIS A 139 18.39 -5.66 2.72
N ASP A 140 17.10 -5.74 3.02
CA ASP A 140 16.12 -6.51 2.25
C ASP A 140 15.63 -5.75 1.00
N VAL A 141 14.70 -6.34 0.25
CA VAL A 141 14.11 -5.74 -0.95
C VAL A 141 13.43 -4.40 -0.64
N ARG A 142 12.80 -4.27 0.52
CA ARG A 142 12.12 -3.03 0.94
C ARG A 142 13.11 -1.92 1.23
N TYR A 143 14.21 -2.27 1.91
CA TYR A 143 15.31 -1.34 2.15
C TYR A 143 15.86 -0.78 0.83
N TRP A 144 16.21 -1.66 -0.12
CA TRP A 144 16.79 -1.25 -1.39
C TRP A 144 15.80 -0.48 -2.26
N GLY A 145 14.51 -0.83 -2.22
CA GLY A 145 13.46 -0.07 -2.89
C GLY A 145 13.33 1.35 -2.35
N ALA A 146 13.29 1.50 -1.01
CA ALA A 146 13.25 2.81 -0.37
C ALA A 146 14.55 3.61 -0.63
N ARG A 147 15.72 2.95 -0.62
CA ARG A 147 17.00 3.57 -0.93
C ARG A 147 17.03 4.08 -2.36
N PHE A 148 16.61 3.28 -3.33
CA PHE A 148 16.52 3.68 -4.73
C PHE A 148 15.66 4.95 -4.90
N LEU A 149 14.47 4.99 -4.32
CA LEU A 149 13.58 6.15 -4.41
C LEU A 149 14.19 7.40 -3.75
N THR A 150 14.88 7.22 -2.64
CA THR A 150 15.57 8.34 -1.95
C THR A 150 16.70 8.91 -2.80
N GLU A 151 17.55 8.05 -3.38
CA GLU A 151 18.67 8.50 -4.22
C GLU A 151 18.19 9.10 -5.54
N GLN A 152 17.11 8.56 -6.14
CA GLN A 152 16.48 9.13 -7.33
C GLN A 152 15.99 10.56 -7.08
N GLN A 153 15.32 10.80 -5.97
CA GLN A 153 14.86 12.16 -5.61
C GLN A 153 16.02 13.09 -5.24
N THR A 154 17.07 12.56 -4.63
CA THR A 154 18.30 13.31 -4.36
C THR A 154 18.96 13.73 -5.68
N HIS A 155 19.06 12.82 -6.64
CA HIS A 155 19.58 13.15 -7.97
C HIS A 155 18.73 14.22 -8.68
N GLN A 156 17.41 14.14 -8.57
CA GLN A 156 16.51 15.19 -9.08
C GLN A 156 16.77 16.54 -8.41
N LEU A 157 16.95 16.54 -7.07
CA LEU A 157 17.30 17.74 -6.30
C LEU A 157 18.62 18.36 -6.77
N ASP A 158 19.67 17.54 -6.91
CA ASP A 158 21.00 17.98 -7.35
C ASP A 158 20.95 18.54 -8.79
N THR A 159 20.15 17.93 -9.66
CA THR A 159 19.91 18.40 -11.03
C THR A 159 19.21 19.77 -11.03
N ILE A 160 18.18 19.98 -10.22
CA ILE A 160 17.47 21.26 -10.08
C ILE A 160 18.43 22.35 -9.56
N ARG A 161 19.31 21.99 -8.64
CA ARG A 161 20.31 22.91 -8.06
C ARG A 161 21.54 23.16 -8.95
N GLN A 162 21.65 22.40 -10.04
CA GLN A 162 22.85 22.38 -10.88
C GLN A 162 24.13 22.07 -10.09
N ASP A 163 24.00 21.14 -9.12
CA ASP A 163 25.09 20.74 -8.24
C ASP A 163 26.07 19.81 -8.96
N ASN A 164 27.37 20.01 -8.74
CA ASN A 164 28.42 19.15 -9.28
C ASN A 164 28.34 17.70 -8.78
N HIS A 165 27.62 17.43 -7.70
CA HIS A 165 27.38 16.10 -7.13
C HIS A 165 26.29 15.28 -7.84
N ALA A 166 25.65 15.82 -8.88
CA ALA A 166 24.61 15.10 -9.63
C ALA A 166 25.08 13.74 -10.20
N HIS A 167 26.37 13.63 -10.56
CA HIS A 167 26.95 12.36 -11.01
C HIS A 167 27.08 11.32 -9.89
N GLU A 168 27.41 11.75 -8.68
CA GLU A 168 27.51 10.85 -7.50
C GLU A 168 26.14 10.32 -7.11
N SER A 169 25.14 11.19 -7.03
CA SER A 169 23.76 10.78 -6.69
C SER A 169 23.15 9.87 -7.77
N LEU A 170 23.48 10.06 -9.06
CA LEU A 170 23.09 9.14 -10.12
C LEU A 170 23.74 7.76 -9.94
N SER A 171 25.03 7.73 -9.62
CA SER A 171 25.77 6.48 -9.36
C SER A 171 25.18 5.71 -8.18
N GLU A 172 24.83 6.40 -7.09
CA GLU A 172 24.16 5.78 -5.94
C GLU A 172 22.76 5.29 -6.31
N THR A 173 22.02 6.01 -7.15
CA THR A 173 20.71 5.58 -7.66
C THR A 173 20.82 4.26 -8.43
N ILE A 174 21.78 4.16 -9.35
CA ILE A 174 22.03 2.94 -10.13
C ILE A 174 22.45 1.78 -9.21
N ARG A 175 23.32 2.05 -8.23
CA ARG A 175 23.75 1.05 -7.25
C ARG A 175 22.57 0.52 -6.43
N ALA A 176 21.72 1.39 -5.92
CA ALA A 176 20.55 1.01 -5.14
C ALA A 176 19.55 0.17 -5.97
N LEU A 177 19.32 0.55 -7.24
CA LEU A 177 18.48 -0.21 -8.17
C LEU A 177 19.05 -1.62 -8.38
N HIS A 178 20.36 -1.73 -8.60
CA HIS A 178 21.02 -2.99 -8.83
C HIS A 178 20.94 -3.94 -7.62
N HIS A 179 21.23 -3.43 -6.42
CA HIS A 179 21.09 -4.22 -5.21
C HIS A 179 19.62 -4.60 -4.93
N GLY A 180 18.67 -3.73 -5.22
CA GLY A 180 17.23 -4.02 -5.13
C GLY A 180 16.81 -5.16 -6.05
N TYR A 181 17.29 -5.16 -7.29
CA TYR A 181 17.06 -6.24 -8.23
C TYR A 181 17.64 -7.58 -7.73
N LEU A 182 18.87 -7.57 -7.23
CA LEU A 182 19.49 -8.78 -6.68
C LEU A 182 18.75 -9.32 -5.46
N ALA A 183 18.35 -8.45 -4.55
CA ALA A 183 17.58 -8.83 -3.35
C ALA A 183 16.24 -9.46 -3.74
N LEU A 184 15.51 -8.86 -4.69
CA LEU A 184 14.24 -9.39 -5.20
C LEU A 184 14.44 -10.73 -5.90
N ALA A 185 15.47 -10.88 -6.73
CA ALA A 185 15.77 -12.12 -7.40
C ALA A 185 16.07 -13.26 -6.41
N LEU A 186 16.81 -12.98 -5.33
CA LEU A 186 17.08 -13.93 -4.26
C LEU A 186 15.81 -14.33 -3.49
N GLU A 187 14.94 -13.39 -3.19
CA GLU A 187 13.66 -13.67 -2.52
C GLU A 187 12.76 -14.56 -3.38
N LEU A 188 12.65 -14.26 -4.68
CA LEU A 188 11.87 -15.07 -5.63
C LEU A 188 12.44 -16.48 -5.80
N LEU A 189 13.77 -16.61 -5.89
CA LEU A 189 14.43 -17.90 -5.93
C LEU A 189 14.17 -18.72 -4.66
N ASN A 190 14.27 -18.08 -3.50
CA ASN A 190 14.00 -18.74 -2.22
C ASN A 190 12.56 -19.25 -2.16
N ASN A 191 11.59 -18.43 -2.57
CA ASN A 191 10.18 -18.83 -2.66
C ASN A 191 9.97 -20.00 -3.65
N LEU A 192 10.69 -20.00 -4.76
CA LEU A 192 10.65 -21.10 -5.74
C LEU A 192 11.18 -22.39 -5.13
N PHE A 193 12.31 -22.36 -4.40
CA PHE A 193 12.86 -23.53 -3.71
C PHE A 193 11.90 -24.09 -2.65
N PHE A 194 11.26 -23.22 -1.86
CA PHE A 194 10.27 -23.65 -0.87
C PHE A 194 9.01 -24.26 -1.50
N SER A 195 8.52 -23.70 -2.60
CA SER A 195 7.39 -24.24 -3.36
C SER A 195 7.67 -25.63 -3.89
N ARG A 196 8.88 -25.87 -4.39
CA ARG A 196 9.32 -27.15 -4.94
C ARG A 196 9.47 -28.25 -3.90
N ARG A 197 10.03 -27.90 -2.75
CA ARG A 197 10.11 -28.83 -1.63
C ARG A 197 8.74 -29.37 -1.21
N LYS A 198 7.68 -28.58 -1.48
CA LYS A 198 6.28 -28.98 -1.26
C LYS A 198 5.69 -29.84 -2.38
N SER A 199 6.17 -29.71 -3.62
CA SER A 199 5.56 -30.32 -4.81
C SER A 199 6.36 -31.43 -5.47
N ASN A 200 7.57 -31.78 -4.99
CA ASN A 200 8.45 -32.81 -5.55
C ASN A 200 8.73 -32.66 -7.07
N VAL A 201 8.72 -31.45 -7.61
CA VAL A 201 9.00 -31.20 -9.04
C VAL A 201 10.46 -30.80 -9.23
N GLU A 202 11.19 -31.55 -10.03
CA GLU A 202 12.52 -31.17 -10.51
C GLU A 202 12.43 -30.16 -11.65
N ASP A 203 13.22 -29.08 -11.60
CA ASP A 203 13.24 -28.06 -12.66
C ASP A 203 14.63 -27.44 -12.81
N SER A 204 15.16 -27.50 -14.03
CA SER A 204 16.49 -27.03 -14.40
C SER A 204 16.66 -25.49 -14.34
N PHE A 205 15.55 -24.74 -14.41
CA PHE A 205 15.60 -23.27 -14.48
C PHE A 205 16.17 -22.62 -13.20
N ALA A 206 15.83 -23.13 -12.01
CA ALA A 206 16.34 -22.56 -10.76
C ALA A 206 17.84 -22.77 -10.57
N GLU A 207 18.34 -23.91 -11.04
CA GLU A 207 19.79 -24.25 -11.01
C GLU A 207 20.58 -23.30 -11.93
N ASP A 208 20.02 -22.98 -13.09
CA ASP A 208 20.63 -22.07 -14.05
C ASP A 208 20.67 -20.62 -13.56
N VAL A 209 19.59 -20.13 -12.96
CA VAL A 209 19.53 -18.78 -12.37
C VAL A 209 20.48 -18.66 -11.18
N TYR A 210 20.57 -19.67 -10.31
CA TYR A 210 21.49 -19.69 -9.17
C TYR A 210 22.96 -19.71 -9.64
N LYS A 211 23.30 -20.51 -10.66
CA LYS A 211 24.65 -20.54 -11.26
C LYS A 211 25.04 -19.19 -11.86
N ARG A 212 24.14 -18.53 -12.57
CA ARG A 212 24.38 -17.19 -13.15
C ARG A 212 24.60 -16.14 -12.07
N GLN A 213 23.89 -16.22 -10.96
CA GLN A 213 24.02 -15.29 -9.84
C GLN A 213 25.33 -15.45 -9.08
N LEU A 214 25.82 -16.70 -8.92
CA LEU A 214 27.15 -16.97 -8.36
C LEU A 214 28.28 -16.42 -9.24
N LEU A 215 28.13 -16.52 -10.56
CA LEU A 215 29.09 -15.97 -11.52
C LEU A 215 29.10 -14.43 -11.47
N TRP A 216 27.95 -13.82 -11.30
CA TRP A 216 27.81 -12.35 -11.19
C TRP A 216 28.39 -11.80 -9.89
N ASN A 217 28.13 -12.44 -8.76
CA ASN A 217 28.72 -12.06 -7.48
C ASN A 217 30.25 -12.19 -7.48
N ARG A 218 30.80 -13.15 -8.20
CA ARG A 218 32.25 -13.28 -8.43
C ARG A 218 32.82 -12.15 -9.29
N ALA A 219 32.08 -11.69 -10.30
CA ALA A 219 32.51 -10.59 -11.17
C ALA A 219 32.47 -9.22 -10.51
N LEU A 220 31.66 -9.04 -9.45
CA LEU A 220 31.55 -7.81 -8.68
C LEU A 220 32.49 -7.72 -7.47
N SER A 221 33.19 -8.82 -7.14
CA SER A 221 34.18 -8.88 -6.05
C SER A 221 35.63 -8.67 -6.54
N VAL A 222 35.82 -8.29 -7.79
CA VAL A 222 37.06 -7.81 -8.43
C VAL A 222 36.95 -6.31 -8.70
#